data_c79f841b633c5a46a22f1f33fe689716
#
_entry.id   c79f841b633c5a46a22f1f33fe689716
#
_cell.length_a   1.000
_cell.length_b   1.000
_cell.length_c   1.000
_cell.angle_alpha   90.00
_cell.angle_beta   90.00
_cell.angle_gamma   90.00
#
_symmetry.space_group_name_H-M   'P 1'
#
loop_
_entity.id
_entity.type
_entity.pdbx_description
1 polymer ?
#
loop_
_entity_poly.entity_id
_entity_poly.type
_entity_poly.pdbx_seq_one_letter_code
_entity_poly.pdbx_strand_id
1 'polypeptide(L)'
;HTAVELIEAGYKVVIVDNLSNSKIEVLDGIEKITGVRPEFEQIDLRDKDATEGVFKKYPDIQGIIHFAASKAVGESVQKPLLYYRNNIVSLVNLLELMPKYNVKGIIFSSSCTVYGQPKPENLPVTEDAPHQKATSPYGNTKEINEQIIYDYIHSGANIKSIILRYFN
;
A
#
# COMPACT_ATOMS: atom_id res chain seq x y z
N HIS A 1 11.79 -5.28 6.39
CA HIS A 1 11.47 -5.52 7.81
C HIS A 1 10.10 -6.19 7.97
N THR A 2 9.00 -5.64 7.46
CA THR A 2 7.66 -6.24 7.63
C THR A 2 7.59 -7.69 7.15
N ALA A 3 8.22 -8.03 6.02
CA ALA A 3 8.25 -9.41 5.53
C ALA A 3 9.02 -10.34 6.49
N VAL A 4 10.10 -9.85 7.11
CA VAL A 4 10.87 -10.59 8.12
C VAL A 4 9.98 -10.90 9.33
N GLU A 5 9.34 -9.87 9.91
CA GLU A 5 8.46 -10.02 11.07
C GLU A 5 7.29 -10.99 10.79
N LEU A 6 6.70 -10.92 9.60
CA LEU A 6 5.62 -11.82 9.22
C LEU A 6 6.10 -13.27 9.11
N ILE A 7 7.26 -13.50 8.50
CA ILE A 7 7.84 -14.86 8.38
C ILE A 7 8.18 -15.42 9.75
N GLU A 8 8.81 -14.63 10.62
CA GLU A 8 9.12 -15.03 12.01
C GLU A 8 7.87 -15.29 12.84
N ALA A 9 6.77 -14.59 12.56
CA ALA A 9 5.46 -14.86 13.15
C ALA A 9 4.73 -16.06 12.53
N GLY A 10 5.34 -16.77 11.58
CA GLY A 10 4.81 -17.99 10.97
C GLY A 10 3.87 -17.77 9.79
N TYR A 11 3.79 -16.56 9.25
CA TYR A 11 2.99 -16.30 8.04
C TYR A 11 3.74 -16.73 6.77
N LYS A 12 3.00 -17.27 5.81
CA LYS A 12 3.50 -17.43 4.44
C LYS A 12 3.39 -16.09 3.71
N VAL A 13 4.52 -15.58 3.23
CA VAL A 13 4.61 -14.26 2.62
C VAL A 13 4.83 -14.39 1.11
N VAL A 14 4.01 -13.67 0.34
CA VAL A 14 4.21 -13.43 -1.10
C VAL A 14 4.53 -11.95 -1.29
N ILE A 15 5.67 -11.64 -1.85
CA ILE A 15 6.07 -10.27 -2.17
C ILE A 15 5.74 -9.98 -3.63
N VAL A 16 5.08 -8.86 -3.88
CA VAL A 16 4.75 -8.37 -5.22
C VAL A 16 5.42 -7.02 -5.42
N ASP A 17 6.28 -6.90 -6.43
CA ASP A 17 7.01 -5.67 -6.74
C ASP A 17 7.36 -5.63 -8.23
N ASN A 18 7.33 -4.45 -8.85
CA ASN A 18 7.72 -4.28 -10.25
C ASN A 18 9.21 -3.95 -10.45
N LEU A 19 9.96 -3.86 -9.34
CA LEU A 19 11.39 -3.54 -9.29
C LEU A 19 11.76 -2.17 -9.93
N SER A 20 10.81 -1.25 -10.05
CA SER A 20 11.08 0.07 -10.65
C SER A 20 11.94 0.97 -9.75
N ASN A 21 11.89 0.76 -8.43
CA ASN A 21 12.65 1.50 -7.42
C ASN A 21 13.16 0.63 -6.27
N SER A 22 13.16 -0.68 -6.47
CA SER A 22 13.65 -1.70 -5.54
C SER A 22 14.63 -2.65 -6.26
N LYS A 23 15.18 -3.60 -5.52
CA LYS A 23 16.14 -4.57 -6.03
C LYS A 23 15.77 -5.98 -5.58
N ILE A 24 15.94 -6.95 -6.48
CA ILE A 24 15.62 -8.35 -6.21
C ILE A 24 16.45 -8.95 -5.07
N GLU A 25 17.68 -8.43 -4.87
CA GLU A 25 18.61 -8.90 -3.83
C GLU A 25 18.08 -8.69 -2.40
N VAL A 26 17.01 -7.90 -2.24
CA VAL A 26 16.31 -7.77 -0.96
C VAL A 26 15.79 -9.14 -0.48
N LEU A 27 15.41 -10.02 -1.40
CA LEU A 27 14.94 -11.38 -1.07
C LEU A 27 16.05 -12.21 -0.41
N ASP A 28 17.28 -12.06 -0.89
CA ASP A 28 18.46 -12.75 -0.31
C ASP A 28 18.71 -12.27 1.13
N GLY A 29 18.50 -10.97 1.37
CA GLY A 29 18.56 -10.38 2.71
C GLY A 29 17.50 -10.94 3.66
N ILE A 30 16.27 -11.10 3.20
CA ILE A 30 15.18 -11.68 3.99
C ILE A 30 15.51 -13.14 4.30
N GLU A 31 15.90 -13.93 3.31
CA GLU A 31 16.26 -15.34 3.46
C GLU A 31 17.42 -15.52 4.44
N LYS A 32 18.44 -14.66 4.36
CA LYS A 32 19.59 -14.69 5.28
C LYS A 32 19.21 -14.44 6.74
N ILE A 33 18.19 -13.62 6.99
CA ILE A 33 17.72 -13.29 8.34
C ILE A 33 16.79 -14.39 8.87
N THR A 34 15.82 -14.83 8.07
CA THR A 34 14.72 -15.69 8.51
C THR A 34 14.94 -17.18 8.21
N GLY A 35 15.90 -17.51 7.36
CA GLY A 35 16.08 -18.87 6.82
C GLY A 35 15.02 -19.26 5.76
N VAL A 36 14.10 -18.36 5.43
CA VAL A 36 13.01 -18.61 4.47
C VAL A 36 13.07 -17.58 3.35
N ARG A 37 13.15 -18.05 2.10
CA ARG A 37 12.99 -17.19 0.93
C ARG A 37 11.51 -16.99 0.65
N PRO A 38 10.97 -15.76 0.70
CA PRO A 38 9.57 -15.54 0.38
C PRO A 38 9.29 -15.77 -1.10
N GLU A 39 8.05 -16.15 -1.43
CA GLU A 39 7.58 -16.15 -2.80
C GLU A 39 7.61 -14.73 -3.38
N PHE A 40 7.92 -14.61 -4.67
CA PHE A 40 8.05 -13.32 -5.33
C PHE A 40 7.38 -13.30 -6.70
N GLU A 41 6.58 -12.27 -6.94
CA GLU A 41 5.94 -12.01 -8.22
C GLU A 41 6.38 -10.63 -8.74
N GLN A 42 7.13 -10.65 -9.85
CA GLN A 42 7.55 -9.42 -10.50
C GLN A 42 6.46 -8.94 -11.45
N ILE A 43 5.53 -8.15 -10.93
CA ILE A 43 4.44 -7.55 -11.73
C ILE A 43 4.21 -6.10 -11.34
N ASP A 44 3.55 -5.36 -12.21
CA ASP A 44 3.04 -4.02 -11.93
C ASP A 44 1.57 -4.11 -11.51
N LEU A 45 1.23 -3.67 -10.31
CA LEU A 45 -0.14 -3.68 -9.80
C LEU A 45 -1.10 -2.80 -10.61
N ARG A 46 -0.60 -1.94 -11.51
CA ARG A 46 -1.44 -1.20 -12.46
C ARG A 46 -1.98 -2.10 -13.57
N ASP A 47 -1.33 -3.21 -13.84
CA ASP A 47 -1.81 -4.26 -14.73
C ASP A 47 -2.77 -5.16 -13.94
N LYS A 48 -4.07 -5.00 -14.22
CA LYS A 48 -5.12 -5.71 -13.51
C LYS A 48 -5.08 -7.22 -13.78
N ASP A 49 -4.77 -7.62 -15.02
CA ASP A 49 -4.74 -9.03 -15.40
C ASP A 49 -3.53 -9.73 -14.75
N ALA A 50 -2.36 -9.09 -14.75
CA ALA A 50 -1.20 -9.58 -14.04
C ALA A 50 -1.45 -9.67 -12.52
N THR A 51 -2.10 -8.65 -11.94
CA THR A 51 -2.49 -8.65 -10.52
C THR A 51 -3.47 -9.78 -10.22
N GLU A 52 -4.46 -10.01 -11.06
CA GLU A 52 -5.40 -11.13 -10.91
C GLU A 52 -4.68 -12.49 -11.01
N GLY A 53 -3.64 -12.59 -11.84
CA GLY A 53 -2.78 -13.76 -11.92
C GLY A 53 -2.17 -14.18 -10.58
N VAL A 54 -1.79 -13.19 -9.75
CA VAL A 54 -1.27 -13.45 -8.40
C VAL A 54 -2.35 -14.07 -7.50
N PHE A 55 -3.56 -13.53 -7.48
CA PHE A 55 -4.66 -14.10 -6.70
C PHE A 55 -5.01 -15.54 -7.16
N LYS A 56 -4.96 -15.81 -8.46
CA LYS A 56 -5.17 -17.16 -9.00
C LYS A 56 -4.08 -18.13 -8.57
N LYS A 57 -2.82 -17.67 -8.55
CA LYS A 57 -1.66 -18.49 -8.18
C LYS A 57 -1.61 -18.78 -6.68
N TYR A 58 -2.10 -17.85 -5.86
CA TYR A 58 -2.09 -17.95 -4.40
C TYR A 58 -3.51 -17.83 -3.83
N PRO A 59 -4.34 -18.88 -3.96
CA PRO A 59 -5.75 -18.81 -3.56
C PRO A 59 -5.97 -18.66 -2.05
N ASP A 60 -4.94 -18.91 -1.24
CA ASP A 60 -5.00 -18.86 0.23
C ASP A 60 -4.60 -17.48 0.81
N ILE A 61 -4.52 -16.43 -0.02
CA ILE A 61 -4.24 -15.07 0.47
C ILE A 61 -5.32 -14.66 1.47
N GLN A 62 -4.91 -14.36 2.70
CA GLN A 62 -5.80 -13.95 3.80
C GLN A 62 -5.90 -12.42 3.92
N GLY A 63 -4.85 -11.71 3.56
CA GLY A 63 -4.78 -10.26 3.66
C GLY A 63 -3.67 -9.65 2.82
N ILE A 64 -3.72 -8.34 2.65
CA ILE A 64 -2.77 -7.57 1.86
C ILE A 64 -2.19 -6.46 2.72
N ILE A 65 -0.86 -6.28 2.65
CA ILE A 65 -0.18 -5.08 3.15
C ILE A 65 0.29 -4.31 1.92
N HIS A 66 -0.38 -3.19 1.64
CA HIS A 66 -0.14 -2.40 0.44
C HIS A 66 0.86 -1.28 0.71
N PHE A 67 2.13 -1.55 0.40
CA PHE A 67 3.22 -0.57 0.44
C PHE A 67 3.55 0.03 -0.92
N ALA A 68 3.16 -0.65 -2.02
CA ALA A 68 3.55 -0.26 -3.37
C ALA A 68 3.07 1.13 -3.72
N ALA A 69 4.01 2.06 -3.90
CA ALA A 69 3.74 3.44 -4.28
C ALA A 69 5.02 4.13 -4.75
N SER A 70 4.86 5.14 -5.62
CA SER A 70 5.87 6.18 -5.80
C SER A 70 5.78 7.14 -4.61
N LYS A 71 6.91 7.42 -3.91
CA LYS A 71 6.90 8.11 -2.60
C LYS A 71 7.76 9.37 -2.51
N ALA A 72 8.49 9.72 -3.56
CA ALA A 72 9.39 10.89 -3.55
C ALA A 72 8.58 12.19 -3.74
N VAL A 73 8.44 12.98 -2.67
CA VAL A 73 7.65 14.23 -2.66
C VAL A 73 8.08 15.18 -3.78
N GLY A 74 9.39 15.45 -3.93
CA GLY A 74 9.91 16.35 -4.95
C GLY A 74 9.64 15.86 -6.38
N GLU A 75 9.79 14.56 -6.66
CA GLU A 75 9.46 13.97 -7.95
C GLU A 75 7.96 14.09 -8.24
N SER A 76 7.10 13.95 -7.23
CA SER A 76 5.66 14.05 -7.41
C SER A 76 5.23 15.41 -7.96
N VAL A 77 5.92 16.48 -7.58
CA VAL A 77 5.68 17.84 -8.11
C VAL A 77 6.07 17.95 -9.57
N GLN A 78 7.17 17.29 -9.96
CA GLN A 78 7.66 17.31 -11.34
C GLN A 78 6.85 16.38 -12.27
N LYS A 79 6.38 15.25 -11.75
CA LYS A 79 5.69 14.19 -12.50
C LYS A 79 4.36 13.79 -11.85
N PRO A 80 3.41 14.72 -11.66
CA PRO A 80 2.20 14.45 -10.88
C PRO A 80 1.35 13.30 -11.45
N LEU A 81 1.19 13.22 -12.75
CA LEU A 81 0.37 12.17 -13.39
C LEU A 81 0.95 10.77 -13.22
N LEU A 82 2.29 10.64 -13.11
CA LEU A 82 2.94 9.37 -12.76
C LEU A 82 2.47 8.90 -11.39
N TYR A 83 2.46 9.81 -10.41
CA TYR A 83 2.07 9.52 -9.02
C TYR A 83 0.59 9.17 -8.92
N TYR A 84 -0.29 9.94 -9.54
CA TYR A 84 -1.72 9.62 -9.55
C TYR A 84 -1.99 8.26 -10.19
N ARG A 85 -1.41 8.00 -11.36
CA ARG A 85 -1.61 6.72 -12.05
C ARG A 85 -1.05 5.55 -11.25
N ASN A 86 0.18 5.67 -10.73
CA ASN A 86 0.82 4.58 -10.01
C ASN A 86 0.13 4.28 -8.68
N ASN A 87 -0.10 5.31 -7.86
CA ASN A 87 -0.53 5.12 -6.49
C ASN A 87 -2.04 4.83 -6.36
N ILE A 88 -2.86 5.32 -7.30
CA ILE A 88 -4.32 5.13 -7.23
C ILE A 88 -4.74 3.87 -7.96
N VAL A 89 -4.27 3.66 -9.20
CA VAL A 89 -4.70 2.51 -10.00
C VAL A 89 -4.32 1.19 -9.35
N SER A 90 -3.13 1.11 -8.75
CA SER A 90 -2.69 -0.10 -8.03
C SER A 90 -3.63 -0.47 -6.88
N LEU A 91 -4.08 0.51 -6.09
CA LEU A 91 -5.03 0.27 -5.00
C LEU A 91 -6.41 -0.14 -5.53
N VAL A 92 -6.91 0.56 -6.55
CA VAL A 92 -8.24 0.24 -7.14
C VAL A 92 -8.26 -1.19 -7.67
N ASN A 93 -7.22 -1.62 -8.39
CA ASN A 93 -7.12 -2.99 -8.88
C ASN A 93 -7.16 -4.03 -7.75
N LEU A 94 -6.46 -3.77 -6.64
CA LEU A 94 -6.49 -4.65 -5.46
C LEU A 94 -7.89 -4.71 -4.85
N LEU A 95 -8.53 -3.56 -4.62
CA LEU A 95 -9.87 -3.49 -4.03
C LEU A 95 -10.95 -4.18 -4.88
N GLU A 96 -10.85 -4.11 -6.21
CA GLU A 96 -11.76 -4.82 -7.12
C GLU A 96 -11.55 -6.34 -7.11
N LEU A 97 -10.31 -6.81 -6.93
CA LEU A 97 -9.98 -8.23 -6.95
C LEU A 97 -10.19 -8.92 -5.58
N MET A 98 -9.99 -8.21 -4.47
CA MET A 98 -10.13 -8.77 -3.13
C MET A 98 -11.44 -9.53 -2.89
N PRO A 99 -12.63 -8.98 -3.17
CA PRO A 99 -13.89 -9.71 -2.95
C PRO A 99 -14.05 -10.90 -3.89
N LYS A 100 -13.54 -10.82 -5.12
CA LYS A 100 -13.58 -11.91 -6.10
C LYS A 100 -12.81 -13.15 -5.61
N TYR A 101 -11.74 -12.94 -4.84
CA TYR A 101 -10.88 -13.99 -4.28
C TYR A 101 -11.05 -14.16 -2.77
N ASN A 102 -12.15 -13.62 -2.20
CA ASN A 102 -12.50 -13.72 -0.79
C ASN A 102 -11.41 -13.19 0.19
N VAL A 103 -10.59 -12.26 -0.27
CA VAL A 103 -9.60 -11.56 0.58
C VAL A 103 -10.30 -10.41 1.30
N LYS A 104 -10.30 -10.42 2.64
CA LYS A 104 -11.12 -9.52 3.46
C LYS A 104 -10.32 -8.46 4.21
N GLY A 105 -9.01 -8.58 4.25
CA GLY A 105 -8.14 -7.69 5.02
C GLY A 105 -7.17 -6.91 4.15
N ILE A 106 -7.07 -5.59 4.36
CA ILE A 106 -6.02 -4.76 3.77
C ILE A 106 -5.43 -3.81 4.81
N ILE A 107 -4.11 -3.78 4.89
CA ILE A 107 -3.37 -2.75 5.60
C ILE A 107 -2.81 -1.78 4.57
N PHE A 108 -3.21 -0.53 4.65
CA PHE A 108 -2.76 0.51 3.72
C PHE A 108 -1.68 1.38 4.35
N SER A 109 -0.54 1.47 3.67
CA SER A 109 0.53 2.40 4.01
C SER A 109 0.17 3.81 3.55
N SER A 110 -0.41 4.59 4.46
CA SER A 110 -0.62 6.01 4.28
C SER A 110 0.60 6.83 4.76
N SER A 111 0.43 8.09 5.01
CA SER A 111 1.51 9.02 5.35
C SER A 111 0.98 10.18 6.21
N CYS A 112 1.83 10.72 7.07
CA CYS A 112 1.53 11.98 7.78
C CYS A 112 1.25 13.16 6.83
N THR A 113 1.64 13.07 5.56
CA THR A 113 1.38 14.12 4.55
C THR A 113 -0.10 14.37 4.29
N VAL A 114 -1.01 13.47 4.71
CA VAL A 114 -2.47 13.67 4.65
C VAL A 114 -2.95 14.78 5.60
N TYR A 115 -2.18 15.10 6.63
CA TYR A 115 -2.50 16.21 7.53
C TYR A 115 -2.11 17.58 6.96
N GLY A 116 -1.40 17.63 5.81
CA GLY A 116 -0.94 18.88 5.19
C GLY A 116 -0.01 19.66 6.09
N GLN A 117 -0.34 20.95 6.33
CA GLN A 117 0.34 21.85 7.29
C GLN A 117 -0.58 22.03 8.50
N PRO A 118 -0.41 21.27 9.59
CA PRO A 118 -1.25 21.37 10.77
C PRO A 118 -1.12 22.76 11.40
N LYS A 119 -2.22 23.27 11.93
CA LYS A 119 -2.19 24.50 12.72
C LYS A 119 -1.52 24.26 14.09
N PRO A 120 -0.94 25.29 14.72
CA PRO A 120 -0.26 25.13 16.01
C PRO A 120 -1.10 24.46 17.10
N GLU A 121 -2.41 24.69 17.13
CA GLU A 121 -3.35 24.11 18.08
C GLU A 121 -3.55 22.59 17.88
N ASN A 122 -3.16 22.05 16.72
CA ASN A 122 -3.24 20.63 16.38
C ASN A 122 -1.87 19.93 16.49
N LEU A 123 -0.95 20.49 17.25
CA LEU A 123 0.37 19.89 17.50
C LEU A 123 0.49 19.48 18.98
N PRO A 124 0.99 18.28 19.28
CA PRO A 124 1.38 17.21 18.32
C PRO A 124 0.17 16.64 17.58
N VAL A 125 0.38 16.26 16.31
CA VAL A 125 -0.69 15.70 15.47
C VAL A 125 -1.17 14.35 16.02
N THR A 126 -2.48 14.21 16.16
CA THR A 126 -3.17 12.96 16.49
C THR A 126 -4.02 12.48 15.31
N GLU A 127 -4.56 11.27 15.41
CA GLU A 127 -5.41 10.69 14.34
C GLU A 127 -6.68 11.51 14.07
N ASP A 128 -7.17 12.25 15.09
CA ASP A 128 -8.36 13.10 15.00
C ASP A 128 -8.05 14.50 14.44
N ALA A 129 -6.78 14.82 14.19
CA ALA A 129 -6.41 16.12 13.66
C ALA A 129 -7.05 16.33 12.27
N PRO A 130 -7.64 17.51 12.01
CA PRO A 130 -8.29 17.77 10.74
C PRO A 130 -7.29 17.72 9.58
N HIS A 131 -7.68 17.03 8.52
CA HIS A 131 -6.90 17.02 7.29
C HIS A 131 -6.86 18.43 6.69
N GLN A 132 -5.68 18.84 6.29
CA GLN A 132 -5.46 20.07 5.54
C GLN A 132 -5.13 19.70 4.10
N LYS A 133 -5.25 20.65 3.18
CA LYS A 133 -4.88 20.43 1.78
C LYS A 133 -3.46 19.85 1.69
N ALA A 134 -3.34 18.73 1.02
CA ALA A 134 -2.03 18.10 0.77
C ALA A 134 -1.08 19.09 0.08
N THR A 135 0.17 19.14 0.52
CA THR A 135 1.19 20.06 0.02
C THR A 135 1.92 19.54 -1.22
N SER A 136 1.62 18.30 -1.62
CA SER A 136 2.25 17.66 -2.79
C SER A 136 1.30 16.67 -3.46
N PRO A 137 1.50 16.37 -4.76
CA PRO A 137 0.77 15.32 -5.45
C PRO A 137 0.91 13.94 -4.76
N TYR A 138 2.08 13.62 -4.20
CA TYR A 138 2.25 12.40 -3.39
C TYR A 138 1.29 12.38 -2.20
N GLY A 139 1.30 13.43 -1.37
CA GLY A 139 0.39 13.52 -0.22
C GLY A 139 -1.07 13.43 -0.63
N ASN A 140 -1.44 14.12 -1.72
CA ASN A 140 -2.78 14.05 -2.26
C ASN A 140 -3.18 12.63 -2.72
N THR A 141 -2.25 11.86 -3.32
CA THR A 141 -2.55 10.44 -3.65
C THR A 141 -2.81 9.59 -2.42
N LYS A 142 -2.16 9.86 -1.29
CA LYS A 142 -2.41 9.13 -0.04
C LYS A 142 -3.77 9.50 0.54
N GLU A 143 -4.14 10.77 0.55
CA GLU A 143 -5.45 11.25 0.99
C GLU A 143 -6.58 10.67 0.13
N ILE A 144 -6.46 10.72 -1.20
CA ILE A 144 -7.42 10.12 -2.14
C ILE A 144 -7.56 8.61 -1.89
N ASN A 145 -6.47 7.90 -1.66
CA ASN A 145 -6.51 6.46 -1.40
C ASN A 145 -7.21 6.12 -0.08
N GLU A 146 -7.02 6.91 0.98
CA GLU A 146 -7.78 6.76 2.22
C GLU A 146 -9.28 6.95 1.95
N GLN A 147 -9.64 7.98 1.17
CA GLN A 147 -11.03 8.23 0.81
C GLN A 147 -11.64 7.09 -0.04
N ILE A 148 -10.89 6.56 -1.01
CA ILE A 148 -11.32 5.41 -1.83
C ILE A 148 -11.61 4.19 -0.93
N ILE A 149 -10.73 3.88 0.01
CA ILE A 149 -10.92 2.76 0.94
C ILE A 149 -12.16 3.00 1.80
N TYR A 150 -12.32 4.21 2.33
CA TYR A 150 -13.47 4.59 3.15
C TYR A 150 -14.78 4.45 2.38
N ASP A 151 -14.88 5.05 1.19
CA ASP A 151 -16.08 5.00 0.36
C ASP A 151 -16.44 3.57 -0.04
N TYR A 152 -15.41 2.76 -0.36
CA TYR A 152 -15.61 1.37 -0.74
C TYR A 152 -16.18 0.53 0.42
N ILE A 153 -15.66 0.70 1.63
CA ILE A 153 -16.19 0.03 2.83
C ILE A 153 -17.65 0.49 3.09
N HIS A 154 -17.91 1.79 3.00
CA HIS A 154 -19.25 2.35 3.24
C HIS A 154 -20.28 1.96 2.16
N SER A 155 -19.83 1.58 0.96
CA SER A 155 -20.71 1.01 -0.06
C SER A 155 -21.23 -0.40 0.27
N GLY A 156 -20.80 -0.97 1.38
CA GLY A 156 -21.18 -2.32 1.83
C GLY A 156 -20.18 -3.42 1.41
N ALA A 157 -18.97 -3.06 0.94
CA ALA A 157 -17.94 -4.04 0.64
C ALA A 157 -17.51 -4.79 1.91
N ASN A 158 -17.49 -6.12 1.84
CA ASN A 158 -17.10 -6.97 2.97
C ASN A 158 -15.58 -7.06 3.11
N ILE A 159 -14.95 -5.92 3.33
CA ILE A 159 -13.51 -5.81 3.63
C ILE A 159 -13.27 -5.04 4.92
N LYS A 160 -12.15 -5.31 5.56
CA LYS A 160 -11.64 -4.55 6.71
C LYS A 160 -10.32 -3.90 6.33
N SER A 161 -10.13 -2.64 6.71
CA SER A 161 -8.89 -1.93 6.46
C SER A 161 -8.30 -1.37 7.75
N ILE A 162 -6.96 -1.38 7.82
CA ILE A 162 -6.18 -0.59 8.76
C ILE A 162 -5.35 0.38 7.93
N ILE A 163 -5.44 1.67 8.25
CA ILE A 163 -4.70 2.74 7.57
C ILE A 163 -3.60 3.21 8.52
N LEU A 164 -2.35 3.03 8.13
CA LEU A 164 -1.19 3.43 8.92
C LEU A 164 -0.58 4.70 8.32
N ARG A 165 -0.65 5.80 9.05
CA ARG A 165 -0.08 7.10 8.67
C ARG A 165 1.31 7.23 9.26
N TYR A 166 2.33 6.92 8.46
CA TYR A 166 3.72 6.93 8.90
C TYR A 166 4.26 8.37 9.03
N PHE A 167 4.94 8.62 10.15
CA PHE A 167 5.76 9.80 10.40
C PHE A 167 7.24 9.40 10.27
N ASN A 168 7.93 9.94 9.28
CA ASN A 168 9.36 9.69 9.02
C ASN A 168 10.19 10.93 9.32
#